data_a7ee3e515f9c6b383275542923a9e0aa
#
_entry.id   a7ee3e515f9c6b383275542923a9e0aa
#
_cell.length_a   1.000
_cell.length_b   1.000
_cell.length_c   1.000
_cell.angle_alpha   90.00
_cell.angle_beta   90.00
_cell.angle_gamma   90.00
#
_symmetry.space_group_name_H-M   'P 1'
#
loop_
_entity.id
_entity.type
_entity.pdbx_description
1 polymer ?
#
loop_
_entity_poly.entity_id
_entity_poly.type
_entity_poly.pdbx_seq_one_letter_code
_entity_poly.pdbx_strand_id
1 'polypeptide(L)'
;MKLKKIAAVMLALTPIFTLQMTQAQTLPVQRVELSELAKLPVKTIVPITAKTQEQALAQAKVIASNPDADLAEFRIDLLDFANNTHQVIALGHQLKQILGSKPMIATIRTHNEGGQLTITDADYAKTYQAYLKQPFMDMLDVEMFRDPQAVNNIVKLAHAKKVLIVMSNHDFKKTPNEDEIIQRLLKQDELGADILKIAVMPQSKQDVFTLMNATLKVSQQSKKPLLTMSMGKLGTISRIATANMGGSFSFGMIGEASAPGQIDVTQLKQLLKTVQPTP
;
A
#
# COMPACT_ATOMS: atom_id res chain seq x y z
N MET A 1 -10.86 50.49 -79.03
CA MET A 1 -10.75 49.08 -78.58
C MET A 1 -10.08 49.04 -77.18
N LYS A 2 -10.90 48.90 -76.14
CA LYS A 2 -10.43 49.01 -74.74
C LYS A 2 -10.30 47.57 -74.12
N LEU A 3 -9.07 47.13 -73.78
CA LEU A 3 -8.83 45.89 -73.05
C LEU A 3 -9.18 46.07 -71.57
N LYS A 4 -10.08 45.24 -71.07
CA LYS A 4 -10.39 45.12 -69.63
C LYS A 4 -9.39 44.15 -69.00
N LYS A 5 -8.65 44.62 -67.99
CA LYS A 5 -7.82 43.80 -67.15
C LYS A 5 -8.72 43.11 -66.09
N ILE A 6 -8.66 41.78 -66.03
CA ILE A 6 -9.30 40.98 -65.00
C ILE A 6 -8.24 40.76 -63.95
N ALA A 7 -8.51 41.27 -62.73
CA ALA A 7 -7.64 40.95 -61.56
C ALA A 7 -8.16 39.66 -60.87
N ALA A 8 -7.32 38.62 -60.81
CA ALA A 8 -7.60 37.41 -60.10
C ALA A 8 -7.22 37.60 -58.60
N VAL A 9 -8.18 37.48 -57.72
CA VAL A 9 -7.95 37.47 -56.27
C VAL A 9 -7.68 36.01 -55.87
N MET A 10 -6.43 35.70 -55.47
CA MET A 10 -6.09 34.45 -54.83
C MET A 10 -6.48 34.50 -53.34
N LEU A 11 -7.46 33.71 -52.94
CA LEU A 11 -7.79 33.47 -51.55
C LEU A 11 -6.81 32.40 -51.00
N ALA A 12 -5.92 32.82 -50.09
CA ALA A 12 -5.05 31.91 -49.39
C ALA A 12 -5.85 31.21 -48.25
N LEU A 13 -6.16 29.93 -48.40
CA LEU A 13 -6.69 29.08 -47.36
C LEU A 13 -5.57 28.66 -46.42
N THR A 14 -5.50 29.25 -45.20
CA THR A 14 -4.66 28.78 -44.12
C THR A 14 -5.35 27.59 -43.44
N PRO A 15 -4.68 26.41 -43.31
CA PRO A 15 -5.26 25.30 -42.55
C PRO A 15 -5.23 25.63 -41.05
N ILE A 16 -6.40 25.69 -40.46
CA ILE A 16 -6.53 25.72 -38.99
C ILE A 16 -6.24 24.34 -38.46
N PHE A 17 -5.04 24.14 -37.90
CA PHE A 17 -4.73 22.96 -37.12
C PHE A 17 -5.45 23.06 -35.77
N THR A 18 -6.60 22.43 -35.64
CA THR A 18 -7.24 22.19 -34.33
C THR A 18 -6.43 21.14 -33.59
N LEU A 19 -5.69 21.59 -32.57
CA LEU A 19 -5.03 20.73 -31.61
C LEU A 19 -6.11 20.01 -30.77
N GLN A 20 -6.49 18.80 -31.16
CA GLN A 20 -7.31 17.95 -30.31
C GLN A 20 -6.50 17.56 -29.08
N MET A 21 -6.77 18.21 -27.96
CA MET A 21 -6.34 17.72 -26.66
C MET A 21 -7.04 16.37 -26.43
N THR A 22 -6.30 15.29 -26.59
CA THR A 22 -6.71 13.96 -26.16
C THR A 22 -6.89 14.03 -24.64
N GLN A 23 -8.13 14.04 -24.17
CA GLN A 23 -8.42 13.78 -22.77
C GLN A 23 -7.84 12.39 -22.44
N ALA A 24 -6.87 12.36 -21.54
CA ALA A 24 -6.39 11.12 -20.98
C ALA A 24 -7.60 10.40 -20.36
N GLN A 25 -8.04 9.32 -20.99
CA GLN A 25 -9.04 8.44 -20.43
C GLN A 25 -8.46 7.89 -19.13
N THR A 26 -8.99 8.34 -18.00
CA THR A 26 -8.72 7.70 -16.72
C THR A 26 -9.30 6.29 -16.82
N LEU A 27 -8.41 5.30 -16.93
CA LEU A 27 -8.82 3.91 -16.84
C LEU A 27 -9.60 3.72 -15.52
N PRO A 28 -10.74 3.02 -15.55
CA PRO A 28 -11.46 2.74 -14.33
C PRO A 28 -10.53 1.97 -13.39
N VAL A 29 -10.31 2.52 -12.19
CA VAL A 29 -9.56 1.82 -11.14
C VAL A 29 -10.29 0.51 -10.89
N GLN A 30 -9.64 -0.61 -11.21
CA GLN A 30 -10.20 -1.93 -10.98
C GLN A 30 -10.35 -2.09 -9.47
N ARG A 31 -11.58 -2.22 -8.99
CA ARG A 31 -11.86 -2.31 -7.55
C ARG A 31 -11.26 -3.59 -7.00
N VAL A 32 -10.51 -3.43 -5.93
CA VAL A 32 -10.00 -4.55 -5.14
C VAL A 32 -11.13 -5.02 -4.22
N GLU A 33 -11.58 -6.25 -4.43
CA GLU A 33 -12.60 -6.86 -3.57
C GLU A 33 -11.93 -7.49 -2.35
N LEU A 34 -12.31 -7.00 -1.16
CA LEU A 34 -11.75 -7.47 0.11
C LEU A 34 -11.89 -8.99 0.28
N SER A 35 -13.02 -9.55 -0.16
CA SER A 35 -13.27 -10.99 -0.13
C SER A 35 -12.25 -11.80 -0.94
N GLU A 36 -11.72 -11.26 -2.02
CA GLU A 36 -10.70 -11.91 -2.83
C GLU A 36 -9.30 -11.80 -2.18
N LEU A 37 -9.03 -10.71 -1.45
CA LEU A 37 -7.79 -10.55 -0.71
C LEU A 37 -7.70 -11.50 0.50
N ALA A 38 -8.83 -11.83 1.11
CA ALA A 38 -8.91 -12.73 2.25
C ALA A 38 -8.68 -14.21 1.89
N LYS A 39 -8.91 -14.60 0.62
CA LYS A 39 -8.78 -15.98 0.16
C LYS A 39 -7.32 -16.41 -0.03
N LEU A 40 -7.07 -17.69 0.20
CA LEU A 40 -5.83 -18.32 -0.23
C LEU A 40 -5.71 -18.30 -1.77
N PRO A 41 -4.50 -18.27 -2.31
CA PRO A 41 -3.21 -18.26 -1.61
C PRO A 41 -2.89 -16.91 -0.96
N VAL A 42 -2.01 -16.93 0.05
CA VAL A 42 -1.46 -15.72 0.68
C VAL A 42 -0.94 -14.77 -0.37
N LYS A 43 -1.32 -13.49 -0.26
CA LYS A 43 -0.87 -12.43 -1.16
C LYS A 43 0.48 -11.87 -0.70
N THR A 44 1.39 -11.70 -1.63
CA THR A 44 2.70 -11.10 -1.38
C THR A 44 2.65 -9.60 -1.62
N ILE A 45 3.21 -8.83 -0.70
CA ILE A 45 3.32 -7.37 -0.79
C ILE A 45 4.79 -7.00 -0.98
N VAL A 46 5.10 -6.17 -1.99
CA VAL A 46 6.44 -5.67 -2.23
C VAL A 46 6.48 -4.16 -2.02
N PRO A 47 7.33 -3.65 -1.11
CA PRO A 47 7.44 -2.22 -0.86
C PRO A 47 8.27 -1.52 -1.95
N ILE A 48 7.81 -0.32 -2.33
CA ILE A 48 8.58 0.69 -3.07
C ILE A 48 9.29 1.54 -2.03
N THR A 49 10.63 1.40 -1.93
CA THR A 49 11.47 2.03 -0.90
C THR A 49 12.31 3.19 -1.44
N ALA A 50 11.88 3.76 -2.55
CA ALA A 50 12.58 4.81 -3.27
C ALA A 50 12.62 6.14 -2.51
N LYS A 51 13.71 6.90 -2.72
CA LYS A 51 13.86 8.27 -2.24
C LYS A 51 13.42 9.29 -3.30
N THR A 52 13.64 8.99 -4.57
CA THR A 52 13.33 9.89 -5.69
C THR A 52 12.21 9.34 -6.56
N GLN A 53 11.57 10.22 -7.33
CA GLN A 53 10.54 9.83 -8.30
C GLN A 53 11.07 8.81 -9.31
N GLU A 54 12.27 9.02 -9.84
CA GLU A 54 12.87 8.13 -10.83
C GLU A 54 13.05 6.71 -10.29
N GLN A 55 13.59 6.59 -9.07
CA GLN A 55 13.75 5.31 -8.39
C GLN A 55 12.38 4.63 -8.15
N ALA A 56 11.37 5.39 -7.71
CA ALA A 56 10.04 4.85 -7.47
C ALA A 56 9.40 4.28 -8.75
N LEU A 57 9.51 5.01 -9.87
CA LEU A 57 8.99 4.55 -11.16
C LEU A 57 9.74 3.30 -11.66
N ALA A 58 11.06 3.23 -11.45
CA ALA A 58 11.86 2.06 -11.81
C ALA A 58 11.45 0.83 -10.98
N GLN A 59 11.32 0.97 -9.66
CA GLN A 59 10.87 -0.11 -8.77
C GLN A 59 9.45 -0.58 -9.12
N ALA A 60 8.53 0.35 -9.41
CA ALA A 60 7.16 0.02 -9.81
C ALA A 60 7.11 -0.83 -11.10
N LYS A 61 7.97 -0.55 -12.10
CA LYS A 61 8.08 -1.36 -13.32
C LYS A 61 8.52 -2.79 -13.03
N VAL A 62 9.50 -2.95 -12.13
CA VAL A 62 9.99 -4.27 -11.71
C VAL A 62 8.88 -5.04 -10.98
N ILE A 63 8.17 -4.39 -10.06
CA ILE A 63 7.04 -4.99 -9.34
C ILE A 63 5.91 -5.36 -10.30
N ALA A 64 5.57 -4.48 -11.25
CA ALA A 64 4.51 -4.71 -12.22
C ALA A 64 4.75 -5.97 -13.07
N SER A 65 6.00 -6.20 -13.48
CA SER A 65 6.39 -7.36 -14.31
C SER A 65 6.63 -8.64 -13.51
N ASN A 66 6.75 -8.57 -12.18
CA ASN A 66 7.03 -9.74 -11.34
C ASN A 66 5.74 -10.50 -10.99
N PRO A 67 5.53 -11.74 -11.44
CA PRO A 67 4.32 -12.51 -11.19
C PRO A 67 4.16 -12.95 -9.71
N ASP A 68 5.25 -12.94 -8.95
CA ASP A 68 5.24 -13.31 -7.53
C ASP A 68 4.96 -12.14 -6.59
N ALA A 69 4.87 -10.91 -7.11
CA ALA A 69 4.43 -9.72 -6.38
C ALA A 69 2.93 -9.49 -6.64
N ASP A 70 2.08 -9.76 -5.66
CA ASP A 70 0.62 -9.60 -5.82
C ASP A 70 0.19 -8.14 -5.61
N LEU A 71 0.81 -7.41 -4.67
CA LEU A 71 0.53 -6.03 -4.33
C LEU A 71 1.83 -5.21 -4.22
N ALA A 72 1.71 -3.90 -4.36
CA ALA A 72 2.77 -2.96 -4.02
C ALA A 72 2.42 -2.15 -2.76
N GLU A 73 3.42 -1.81 -1.94
CA GLU A 73 3.29 -0.80 -0.89
C GLU A 73 4.13 0.43 -1.26
N PHE A 74 3.50 1.59 -1.40
CA PHE A 74 4.20 2.85 -1.66
C PHE A 74 4.59 3.51 -0.33
N ARG A 75 5.88 3.42 0.05
CA ARG A 75 6.46 3.99 1.27
C ARG A 75 6.76 5.48 1.06
N ILE A 76 5.76 6.30 1.28
CA ILE A 76 5.80 7.76 1.09
C ILE A 76 6.81 8.42 2.03
N ASP A 77 6.93 7.92 3.25
CA ASP A 77 7.82 8.44 4.28
C ASP A 77 9.31 8.36 3.92
N LEU A 78 9.69 7.55 2.94
CA LEU A 78 11.07 7.40 2.47
C LEU A 78 11.45 8.41 1.38
N LEU A 79 10.49 9.11 0.80
CA LEU A 79 10.75 10.09 -0.27
C LEU A 79 11.43 11.36 0.26
N ASP A 80 12.40 11.86 -0.46
CA ASP A 80 13.06 13.14 -0.16
C ASP A 80 12.08 14.33 -0.16
N PHE A 81 10.94 14.17 -0.83
CA PHE A 81 9.84 15.14 -0.93
C PHE A 81 8.54 14.65 -0.25
N ALA A 82 8.62 13.79 0.75
CA ALA A 82 7.46 13.23 1.47
C ALA A 82 6.47 14.30 1.98
N ASN A 83 6.97 15.48 2.34
CA ASN A 83 6.17 16.61 2.80
C ASN A 83 5.48 17.39 1.66
N ASN A 84 5.81 17.13 0.40
CA ASN A 84 5.19 17.78 -0.75
C ASN A 84 3.99 16.95 -1.25
N THR A 85 2.83 17.17 -0.64
CA THR A 85 1.60 16.42 -0.93
C THR A 85 1.25 16.41 -2.43
N HIS A 86 1.47 17.51 -3.15
CA HIS A 86 1.17 17.60 -4.57
C HIS A 86 2.08 16.67 -5.41
N GLN A 87 3.39 16.67 -5.14
CA GLN A 87 4.32 15.78 -5.84
C GLN A 87 4.04 14.31 -5.50
N VAL A 88 3.70 14.00 -4.25
CA VAL A 88 3.34 12.63 -3.83
C VAL A 88 2.09 12.14 -4.57
N ILE A 89 1.04 12.96 -4.67
CA ILE A 89 -0.18 12.61 -5.42
C ILE A 89 0.15 12.37 -6.90
N ALA A 90 0.92 13.26 -7.54
CA ALA A 90 1.30 13.11 -8.93
C ALA A 90 2.10 11.83 -9.19
N LEU A 91 3.08 11.53 -8.32
CA LEU A 91 3.85 10.29 -8.38
C LEU A 91 2.94 9.06 -8.13
N GLY A 92 2.06 9.12 -7.14
CA GLY A 92 1.13 8.04 -6.82
C GLY A 92 0.27 7.61 -8.01
N HIS A 93 -0.26 8.58 -8.78
CA HIS A 93 -0.99 8.28 -10.02
C HIS A 93 -0.11 7.62 -11.09
N GLN A 94 1.13 8.06 -11.25
CA GLN A 94 2.07 7.43 -12.18
C GLN A 94 2.41 5.99 -11.76
N LEU A 95 2.64 5.76 -10.46
CA LEU A 95 2.88 4.42 -9.93
C LEU A 95 1.67 3.50 -10.18
N LYS A 96 0.45 3.97 -9.89
CA LYS A 96 -0.77 3.19 -10.13
C LYS A 96 -0.95 2.85 -11.61
N GLN A 97 -0.63 3.76 -12.52
CA GLN A 97 -0.66 3.49 -13.96
C GLN A 97 0.33 2.40 -14.37
N ILE A 98 1.56 2.41 -13.82
CA ILE A 98 2.58 1.40 -14.09
C ILE A 98 2.19 0.04 -13.50
N LEU A 99 1.68 0.01 -12.27
CA LEU A 99 1.26 -1.21 -11.57
C LEU A 99 0.04 -1.88 -12.22
N GLY A 100 -0.77 -1.11 -12.96
CA GLY A 100 -1.94 -1.62 -13.67
C GLY A 100 -2.97 -2.24 -12.71
N SER A 101 -3.24 -3.54 -12.86
CA SER A 101 -4.21 -4.27 -12.03
C SER A 101 -3.69 -4.60 -10.63
N LYS A 102 -2.38 -4.50 -10.36
CA LYS A 102 -1.85 -4.78 -9.02
C LYS A 102 -2.31 -3.71 -8.03
N PRO A 103 -2.91 -4.12 -6.90
CA PRO A 103 -3.32 -3.17 -5.87
C PRO A 103 -2.12 -2.46 -5.25
N MET A 104 -2.34 -1.20 -4.84
CA MET A 104 -1.32 -0.39 -4.20
C MET A 104 -1.79 0.11 -2.84
N ILE A 105 -0.98 -0.13 -1.81
CA ILE A 105 -1.13 0.43 -0.46
C ILE A 105 -0.31 1.71 -0.40
N ALA A 106 -0.92 2.85 -0.04
CA ALA A 106 -0.17 4.07 0.28
C ALA A 106 0.12 4.12 1.78
N THR A 107 1.39 4.27 2.14
CA THR A 107 1.86 4.20 3.52
C THR A 107 2.70 5.41 3.89
N ILE A 108 2.29 6.15 4.92
CA ILE A 108 3.15 7.04 5.68
C ILE A 108 3.50 6.31 6.98
N ARG A 109 4.71 5.73 7.05
CA ARG A 109 5.22 5.17 8.29
C ARG A 109 5.91 6.28 9.06
N THR A 110 5.36 6.62 10.24
CA THR A 110 5.92 7.70 11.05
C THR A 110 7.13 7.25 11.85
N HIS A 111 7.93 8.21 12.30
CA HIS A 111 9.09 7.95 13.14
C HIS A 111 8.71 7.17 14.42
N ASN A 112 7.53 7.41 14.97
CA ASN A 112 7.04 6.73 16.17
C ASN A 112 6.87 5.21 15.97
N GLU A 113 6.62 4.78 14.74
CA GLU A 113 6.49 3.36 14.36
C GLU A 113 7.62 2.89 13.42
N GLY A 114 8.82 3.49 13.55
CA GLY A 114 10.04 3.05 12.87
C GLY A 114 10.21 3.53 11.44
N GLY A 115 9.41 4.48 10.99
CA GLY A 115 9.56 5.15 9.69
C GLY A 115 10.49 6.36 9.73
N GLN A 116 10.55 7.10 8.63
CA GLN A 116 11.45 8.24 8.50
C GLN A 116 10.76 9.60 8.73
N LEU A 117 9.42 9.66 8.57
CA LEU A 117 8.71 10.93 8.62
C LEU A 117 8.28 11.27 10.05
N THR A 118 8.75 12.43 10.56
CA THR A 118 8.20 13.04 11.76
C THR A 118 7.07 13.98 11.35
N ILE A 119 5.85 13.71 11.83
CA ILE A 119 4.64 14.45 11.45
C ILE A 119 3.69 14.53 12.64
N THR A 120 3.04 15.69 12.82
CA THR A 120 2.00 15.86 13.84
C THR A 120 0.71 15.11 13.45
N ASP A 121 -0.17 14.82 14.42
CA ASP A 121 -1.47 14.18 14.11
C ASP A 121 -2.34 15.05 13.19
N ALA A 122 -2.30 16.37 13.38
CA ALA A 122 -3.03 17.32 12.55
C ALA A 122 -2.53 17.32 11.10
N ASP A 123 -1.21 17.33 10.88
CA ASP A 123 -0.63 17.31 9.54
C ASP A 123 -0.80 15.93 8.90
N TYR A 124 -0.72 14.84 9.66
CA TYR A 124 -1.01 13.48 9.20
C TYR A 124 -2.44 13.38 8.65
N ALA A 125 -3.42 13.85 9.43
CA ALA A 125 -4.82 13.88 9.02
C ALA A 125 -5.02 14.76 7.77
N LYS A 126 -4.44 15.97 7.74
CA LYS A 126 -4.51 16.89 6.61
C LYS A 126 -3.91 16.29 5.33
N THR A 127 -2.77 15.61 5.45
CA THR A 127 -2.08 14.95 4.34
C THR A 127 -2.94 13.82 3.76
N TYR A 128 -3.47 12.95 4.61
CA TYR A 128 -4.34 11.86 4.15
C TYR A 128 -5.66 12.36 3.57
N GLN A 129 -6.24 13.45 4.13
CA GLN A 129 -7.40 14.09 3.52
C GLN A 129 -7.10 14.62 2.10
N ALA A 130 -5.91 15.17 1.89
CA ALA A 130 -5.50 15.62 0.55
C ALA A 130 -5.34 14.45 -0.43
N TYR A 131 -4.74 13.33 -0.02
CA TYR A 131 -4.64 12.12 -0.83
C TYR A 131 -6.02 11.56 -1.18
N LEU A 132 -6.94 11.54 -0.22
CA LEU A 132 -8.31 11.03 -0.41
C LEU A 132 -9.22 11.96 -1.23
N LYS A 133 -8.85 13.21 -1.44
CA LYS A 133 -9.54 14.08 -2.41
C LYS A 133 -9.27 13.65 -3.85
N GLN A 134 -8.08 13.12 -4.12
CA GLN A 134 -7.64 12.62 -5.43
C GLN A 134 -6.96 11.25 -5.23
N PRO A 135 -7.74 10.19 -4.91
CA PRO A 135 -7.16 8.91 -4.52
C PRO A 135 -6.40 8.28 -5.69
N PHE A 136 -5.15 7.93 -5.40
CA PHE A 136 -4.22 7.23 -6.30
C PHE A 136 -3.93 5.80 -5.84
N MET A 137 -4.47 5.38 -4.68
CA MET A 137 -4.24 4.10 -4.05
C MET A 137 -5.53 3.27 -3.98
N ASP A 138 -5.39 1.97 -3.83
CA ASP A 138 -6.49 1.06 -3.54
C ASP A 138 -6.70 0.91 -2.02
N MET A 139 -5.61 1.04 -1.25
CA MET A 139 -5.59 0.90 0.20
C MET A 139 -4.73 2.00 0.83
N LEU A 140 -5.08 2.37 2.05
CA LEU A 140 -4.38 3.36 2.86
C LEU A 140 -3.94 2.73 4.19
N ASP A 141 -2.63 2.73 4.49
CA ASP A 141 -2.11 2.31 5.80
C ASP A 141 -2.32 3.43 6.81
N VAL A 142 -3.02 3.14 7.91
CA VAL A 142 -3.32 4.10 8.98
C VAL A 142 -2.81 3.55 10.30
N GLU A 143 -1.91 4.29 10.97
CA GLU A 143 -1.38 3.92 12.28
C GLU A 143 -2.46 4.09 13.36
N MET A 144 -2.77 3.01 14.09
CA MET A 144 -3.89 2.97 15.03
C MET A 144 -3.71 3.87 16.27
N PHE A 145 -2.46 4.15 16.64
CA PHE A 145 -2.15 4.94 17.85
C PHE A 145 -1.94 6.44 17.59
N ARG A 146 -2.40 6.93 16.45
CA ARG A 146 -2.54 8.36 16.17
C ARG A 146 -3.76 8.92 16.92
N ASP A 147 -3.97 10.23 16.88
CA ASP A 147 -5.16 10.84 17.49
C ASP A 147 -6.44 10.12 17.08
N PRO A 148 -7.28 9.65 18.01
CA PRO A 148 -8.46 8.83 17.69
C PRO A 148 -9.47 9.52 16.78
N GLN A 149 -9.61 10.85 16.88
CA GLN A 149 -10.53 11.60 16.03
C GLN A 149 -9.98 11.72 14.61
N ALA A 150 -8.66 11.92 14.47
CA ALA A 150 -7.99 11.93 13.19
C ALA A 150 -8.13 10.56 12.47
N VAL A 151 -7.87 9.46 13.18
CA VAL A 151 -8.03 8.09 12.65
C VAL A 151 -9.46 7.85 12.19
N ASN A 152 -10.46 8.12 13.03
CA ASN A 152 -11.87 7.93 12.68
C ASN A 152 -12.30 8.75 11.44
N ASN A 153 -11.84 10.00 11.34
CA ASN A 153 -12.14 10.85 10.19
C ASN A 153 -11.49 10.34 8.89
N ILE A 154 -10.23 9.86 8.97
CA ILE A 154 -9.53 9.26 7.83
C ILE A 154 -10.26 8.00 7.35
N VAL A 155 -10.63 7.08 8.26
CA VAL A 155 -11.38 5.85 7.96
C VAL A 155 -12.68 6.18 7.23
N LYS A 156 -13.51 7.07 7.78
CA LYS A 156 -14.78 7.47 7.16
C LYS A 156 -14.59 8.06 5.76
N LEU A 157 -13.59 8.91 5.59
CA LEU A 157 -13.31 9.54 4.30
C LEU A 157 -12.79 8.52 3.28
N ALA A 158 -11.91 7.60 3.68
CA ALA A 158 -11.38 6.55 2.83
C ALA A 158 -12.51 5.64 2.32
N HIS A 159 -13.39 5.18 3.20
CA HIS A 159 -14.55 4.35 2.83
C HIS A 159 -15.50 5.10 1.90
N ALA A 160 -15.77 6.39 2.12
CA ALA A 160 -16.55 7.23 1.20
C ALA A 160 -15.92 7.32 -0.21
N LYS A 161 -14.59 7.19 -0.28
CA LYS A 161 -13.83 7.15 -1.54
C LYS A 161 -13.57 5.73 -2.06
N LYS A 162 -14.07 4.69 -1.37
CA LYS A 162 -13.86 3.28 -1.70
C LYS A 162 -12.39 2.86 -1.66
N VAL A 163 -11.61 3.49 -0.79
CA VAL A 163 -10.24 3.13 -0.45
C VAL A 163 -10.30 2.27 0.81
N LEU A 164 -9.69 1.08 0.77
CA LEU A 164 -9.64 0.17 1.91
C LEU A 164 -8.63 0.67 2.95
N ILE A 165 -8.88 0.34 4.22
CA ILE A 165 -8.01 0.70 5.34
C ILE A 165 -7.19 -0.51 5.79
N VAL A 166 -5.87 -0.40 5.68
CA VAL A 166 -4.91 -1.25 6.39
C VAL A 166 -4.58 -0.54 7.71
N MET A 167 -5.24 -0.92 8.80
CA MET A 167 -4.92 -0.32 10.08
C MET A 167 -3.72 -1.02 10.70
N SER A 168 -2.71 -0.26 11.11
CA SER A 168 -1.41 -0.81 11.45
C SER A 168 -0.92 -0.40 12.82
N ASN A 169 -0.09 -1.28 13.39
CA ASN A 169 0.75 -0.99 14.56
C ASN A 169 2.10 -1.70 14.43
N HIS A 170 3.17 -1.01 14.79
CA HIS A 170 4.53 -1.54 14.75
C HIS A 170 5.22 -1.32 16.09
N ASP A 171 5.74 -2.40 16.69
CA ASP A 171 6.60 -2.33 17.87
C ASP A 171 8.00 -2.84 17.50
N PHE A 172 8.94 -1.92 17.32
CA PHE A 172 10.32 -2.23 16.97
C PHE A 172 11.19 -2.59 18.19
N LYS A 173 10.63 -2.51 19.41
CA LYS A 173 11.37 -2.75 20.66
C LYS A 173 11.13 -4.13 21.25
N LYS A 174 9.90 -4.63 21.13
CA LYS A 174 9.49 -5.88 21.76
C LYS A 174 8.32 -6.55 21.04
N THR A 175 8.02 -7.77 21.45
CA THR A 175 6.74 -8.43 21.21
C THR A 175 5.87 -8.25 22.46
N PRO A 176 4.71 -7.58 22.38
CA PRO A 176 3.75 -7.53 23.48
C PRO A 176 3.27 -8.94 23.87
N ASN A 177 2.65 -9.09 25.02
CA ASN A 177 2.03 -10.35 25.39
C ASN A 177 0.87 -10.70 24.43
N GLU A 178 0.45 -11.97 24.43
CA GLU A 178 -0.51 -12.51 23.48
C GLU A 178 -1.86 -11.77 23.55
N ASP A 179 -2.37 -11.52 24.76
CA ASP A 179 -3.66 -10.85 24.96
C ASP A 179 -3.61 -9.40 24.46
N GLU A 180 -2.51 -8.71 24.66
CA GLU A 180 -2.33 -7.34 24.13
C GLU A 180 -2.30 -7.32 22.59
N ILE A 181 -1.65 -8.29 21.94
CA ILE A 181 -1.65 -8.40 20.48
C ILE A 181 -3.07 -8.64 19.98
N ILE A 182 -3.81 -9.56 20.59
CA ILE A 182 -5.22 -9.86 20.26
C ILE A 182 -6.07 -8.60 20.42
N GLN A 183 -5.97 -7.91 21.55
CA GLN A 183 -6.74 -6.69 21.81
C GLN A 183 -6.43 -5.58 20.78
N ARG A 184 -5.15 -5.38 20.41
CA ARG A 184 -4.76 -4.40 19.38
C ARG A 184 -5.40 -4.73 18.03
N LEU A 185 -5.33 -5.98 17.58
CA LEU A 185 -5.90 -6.40 16.31
C LEU A 185 -7.43 -6.32 16.30
N LEU A 186 -8.11 -6.78 17.35
CA LEU A 186 -9.57 -6.66 17.45
C LEU A 186 -10.00 -5.19 17.56
N LYS A 187 -9.20 -4.33 18.21
CA LYS A 187 -9.46 -2.90 18.26
C LYS A 187 -9.35 -2.23 16.88
N GLN A 188 -8.44 -2.69 16.02
CA GLN A 188 -8.37 -2.23 14.64
C GLN A 188 -9.68 -2.56 13.88
N ASP A 189 -10.24 -3.76 14.07
CA ASP A 189 -11.54 -4.16 13.48
C ASP A 189 -12.68 -3.23 13.95
N GLU A 190 -12.78 -2.97 15.27
CA GLU A 190 -13.76 -2.04 15.84
C GLU A 190 -13.62 -0.60 15.31
N LEU A 191 -12.39 -0.17 15.01
CA LEU A 191 -12.11 1.15 14.44
C LEU A 191 -12.41 1.25 12.94
N GLY A 192 -12.87 0.15 12.31
CA GLY A 192 -13.28 0.12 10.91
C GLY A 192 -12.15 -0.23 9.95
N ALA A 193 -11.12 -0.94 10.39
CA ALA A 193 -10.12 -1.49 9.48
C ALA A 193 -10.73 -2.51 8.52
N ASP A 194 -10.22 -2.56 7.31
CA ASP A 194 -10.52 -3.62 6.34
C ASP A 194 -9.47 -4.73 6.40
N ILE A 195 -8.24 -4.39 6.77
CA ILE A 195 -7.12 -5.31 6.97
C ILE A 195 -6.47 -4.97 8.31
N LEU A 196 -6.29 -5.99 9.17
CA LEU A 196 -5.68 -5.84 10.49
C LEU A 196 -4.19 -6.12 10.42
N LYS A 197 -3.35 -5.14 10.81
CA LYS A 197 -1.90 -5.25 10.65
C LYS A 197 -1.17 -5.03 11.96
N ILE A 198 -0.25 -5.96 12.29
CA ILE A 198 0.71 -5.77 13.38
C ILE A 198 2.08 -6.33 13.01
N ALA A 199 3.13 -5.57 13.34
CA ALA A 199 4.51 -6.01 13.22
C ALA A 199 5.22 -5.83 14.57
N VAL A 200 5.87 -6.88 15.09
CA VAL A 200 6.50 -6.86 16.40
C VAL A 200 7.94 -7.36 16.32
N MET A 201 8.80 -6.91 17.24
CA MET A 201 10.20 -7.32 17.30
C MET A 201 10.39 -8.42 18.35
N PRO A 202 10.73 -9.67 17.94
CA PRO A 202 10.98 -10.75 18.88
C PRO A 202 12.34 -10.58 19.54
N GLN A 203 12.39 -10.82 20.86
CA GLN A 203 13.63 -10.95 21.64
C GLN A 203 13.97 -12.43 21.91
N SER A 204 12.99 -13.31 21.72
CA SER A 204 13.10 -14.74 21.94
C SER A 204 12.31 -15.56 20.93
N LYS A 205 12.60 -16.86 20.84
CA LYS A 205 11.77 -17.79 20.04
C LYS A 205 10.32 -17.82 20.53
N GLN A 206 10.11 -17.68 21.83
CA GLN A 206 8.78 -17.66 22.44
C GLN A 206 7.97 -16.47 21.92
N ASP A 207 8.58 -15.30 21.71
CA ASP A 207 7.90 -14.12 21.17
C ASP A 207 7.35 -14.37 19.77
N VAL A 208 8.06 -15.16 18.95
CA VAL A 208 7.57 -15.54 17.61
C VAL A 208 6.30 -16.39 17.73
N PHE A 209 6.31 -17.39 18.62
CA PHE A 209 5.12 -18.21 18.87
C PHE A 209 3.97 -17.41 19.49
N THR A 210 4.27 -16.45 20.37
CA THR A 210 3.28 -15.53 20.94
C THR A 210 2.52 -14.77 19.82
N LEU A 211 3.24 -14.20 18.86
CA LEU A 211 2.59 -13.54 17.70
C LEU A 211 1.78 -14.53 16.86
N MET A 212 2.34 -15.70 16.57
CA MET A 212 1.67 -16.70 15.74
C MET A 212 0.38 -17.21 16.39
N ASN A 213 0.40 -17.48 17.71
CA ASN A 213 -0.79 -17.86 18.47
C ASN A 213 -1.84 -16.75 18.51
N ALA A 214 -1.43 -15.51 18.77
CA ALA A 214 -2.33 -14.35 18.73
C ALA A 214 -2.99 -14.22 17.36
N THR A 215 -2.22 -14.38 16.27
CA THR A 215 -2.75 -14.35 14.89
C THR A 215 -3.83 -15.43 14.69
N LEU A 216 -3.55 -16.67 15.09
CA LEU A 216 -4.51 -17.77 15.00
C LEU A 216 -5.79 -17.47 15.79
N LYS A 217 -5.68 -16.98 17.02
CA LYS A 217 -6.84 -16.64 17.86
C LYS A 217 -7.69 -15.52 17.26
N VAL A 218 -7.05 -14.47 16.68
CA VAL A 218 -7.76 -13.38 16.02
C VAL A 218 -8.46 -13.86 14.74
N SER A 219 -7.84 -14.76 13.96
CA SER A 219 -8.46 -15.32 12.75
C SER A 219 -9.74 -16.11 13.04
N GLN A 220 -9.91 -16.61 14.28
CA GLN A 220 -11.12 -17.29 14.74
C GLN A 220 -12.22 -16.33 15.22
N GLN A 221 -11.87 -15.08 15.53
CA GLN A 221 -12.76 -14.07 16.10
C GLN A 221 -13.17 -12.97 15.09
N SER A 222 -12.29 -12.63 14.17
CA SER A 222 -12.55 -11.65 13.10
C SER A 222 -12.50 -12.31 11.74
N LYS A 223 -13.36 -11.85 10.81
CA LYS A 223 -13.34 -12.25 9.40
C LYS A 223 -12.48 -11.34 8.54
N LYS A 224 -11.84 -10.34 9.14
CA LYS A 224 -10.97 -9.42 8.41
C LYS A 224 -9.64 -10.10 8.05
N PRO A 225 -9.11 -9.84 6.85
CA PRO A 225 -7.78 -10.30 6.46
C PRO A 225 -6.71 -9.84 7.45
N LEU A 226 -5.78 -10.73 7.78
CA LEU A 226 -4.70 -10.47 8.73
C LEU A 226 -3.36 -10.31 8.02
N LEU A 227 -2.60 -9.31 8.44
CA LEU A 227 -1.24 -9.01 7.99
C LEU A 227 -0.35 -8.88 9.23
N THR A 228 0.09 -10.01 9.77
CA THR A 228 0.86 -10.08 11.01
C THR A 228 2.27 -10.61 10.76
N MET A 229 3.25 -10.06 11.45
CA MET A 229 4.62 -10.50 11.31
C MET A 229 5.48 -10.26 12.55
N SER A 230 6.31 -11.24 12.85
CA SER A 230 7.46 -11.08 13.73
C SER A 230 8.66 -10.65 12.89
N MET A 231 9.31 -9.57 13.28
CA MET A 231 10.39 -8.96 12.51
C MET A 231 11.75 -9.65 12.76
N GLY A 232 12.75 -9.23 12.01
CA GLY A 232 14.11 -9.77 12.14
C GLY A 232 14.23 -11.21 11.65
N LYS A 233 15.47 -11.71 11.65
CA LYS A 233 15.81 -13.08 11.19
C LYS A 233 15.09 -14.16 12.01
N LEU A 234 14.96 -13.93 13.32
CA LEU A 234 14.27 -14.85 14.22
C LEU A 234 12.79 -15.01 13.85
N GLY A 235 12.13 -13.92 13.42
CA GLY A 235 10.72 -13.88 13.08
C GLY A 235 10.36 -14.35 11.67
N THR A 236 11.35 -14.67 10.83
CA THR A 236 11.12 -15.01 9.39
C THR A 236 10.07 -16.11 9.21
N ILE A 237 10.02 -17.10 10.11
CA ILE A 237 9.04 -18.20 10.04
C ILE A 237 7.59 -17.71 10.09
N SER A 238 7.30 -16.64 10.81
CA SER A 238 5.95 -16.07 10.88
C SER A 238 5.45 -15.57 9.52
N ARG A 239 6.37 -15.12 8.63
CA ARG A 239 6.05 -14.67 7.28
C ARG A 239 5.70 -15.83 6.35
N ILE A 240 6.37 -16.96 6.55
CA ILE A 240 6.20 -18.17 5.72
C ILE A 240 4.97 -18.94 6.16
N ALA A 241 4.78 -19.11 7.47
CA ALA A 241 3.68 -19.91 8.04
C ALA A 241 2.38 -19.10 8.24
N THR A 242 2.28 -17.86 7.72
CA THR A 242 1.16 -16.95 8.00
C THR A 242 -0.20 -17.57 7.63
N ALA A 243 -0.31 -18.30 6.52
CA ALA A 243 -1.54 -18.97 6.10
C ALA A 243 -2.05 -19.99 7.14
N ASN A 244 -1.13 -20.71 7.81
CA ASN A 244 -1.47 -21.70 8.81
C ASN A 244 -2.04 -21.09 10.10
N MET A 245 -1.84 -19.76 10.27
CA MET A 245 -2.38 -18.97 11.38
C MET A 245 -3.58 -18.10 10.96
N GLY A 246 -4.12 -18.29 9.74
CA GLY A 246 -5.22 -17.49 9.21
C GLY A 246 -4.79 -16.13 8.66
N GLY A 247 -3.50 -15.89 8.45
CA GLY A 247 -3.01 -14.68 7.81
C GLY A 247 -3.22 -14.69 6.30
N SER A 248 -3.47 -13.53 5.71
CA SER A 248 -3.81 -13.35 4.30
C SER A 248 -2.70 -12.73 3.47
N PHE A 249 -1.70 -12.12 4.14
CA PHE A 249 -0.64 -11.37 3.47
C PHE A 249 0.73 -11.67 4.08
N SER A 250 1.77 -11.52 3.24
CA SER A 250 3.15 -11.51 3.70
C SER A 250 4.01 -10.55 2.88
N PHE A 251 4.91 -9.81 3.56
CA PHE A 251 5.84 -8.90 2.90
C PHE A 251 7.07 -9.65 2.39
N GLY A 252 7.32 -9.54 1.08
CA GLY A 252 8.58 -9.86 0.43
C GLY A 252 9.33 -8.59 0.04
N MET A 253 10.52 -8.75 -0.54
CA MET A 253 11.31 -7.64 -1.08
C MET A 253 11.75 -7.94 -2.52
N ILE A 254 12.07 -6.88 -3.25
CA ILE A 254 12.86 -6.93 -4.49
C ILE A 254 13.99 -5.93 -4.30
N GLY A 255 15.24 -6.40 -4.29
CA GLY A 255 16.40 -5.58 -3.96
C GLY A 255 16.49 -5.26 -2.46
N GLU A 256 16.11 -4.07 -2.02
CA GLU A 256 16.25 -3.63 -0.63
C GLU A 256 15.02 -3.95 0.22
N ALA A 257 15.26 -4.40 1.47
CA ALA A 257 14.20 -4.66 2.43
C ALA A 257 13.71 -3.35 3.09
N SER A 258 12.39 -3.20 3.25
CA SER A 258 11.79 -2.08 3.99
C SER A 258 11.69 -2.32 5.49
N ALA A 259 11.90 -3.56 5.94
CA ALA A 259 11.87 -3.97 7.34
C ALA A 259 12.75 -5.21 7.57
N PRO A 260 13.26 -5.40 8.79
CA PRO A 260 14.08 -6.58 9.12
C PRO A 260 13.36 -7.91 8.87
N GLY A 261 14.10 -8.90 8.34
CA GLY A 261 13.60 -10.27 8.13
C GLY A 261 12.73 -10.49 6.90
N GLN A 262 12.65 -9.52 5.99
CA GLN A 262 12.08 -9.74 4.66
C GLN A 262 13.01 -10.63 3.82
N ILE A 263 12.40 -11.47 2.98
CA ILE A 263 13.08 -12.33 2.01
C ILE A 263 12.65 -11.94 0.59
N ASP A 264 13.42 -12.34 -0.40
CA ASP A 264 13.06 -12.11 -1.80
C ASP A 264 11.65 -12.63 -2.10
N VAL A 265 10.86 -11.86 -2.86
CA VAL A 265 9.45 -12.15 -3.09
C VAL A 265 9.22 -13.45 -3.83
N THR A 266 10.09 -13.82 -4.78
CA THR A 266 9.99 -15.09 -5.51
C THR A 266 10.26 -16.28 -4.58
N GLN A 267 11.29 -16.17 -3.75
CA GLN A 267 11.58 -17.16 -2.73
C GLN A 267 10.45 -17.28 -1.69
N LEU A 268 9.91 -16.14 -1.23
CA LEU A 268 8.77 -16.10 -0.32
C LEU A 268 7.55 -16.82 -0.94
N LYS A 269 7.23 -16.52 -2.20
CA LYS A 269 6.07 -17.12 -2.89
C LYS A 269 6.21 -18.63 -3.03
N GLN A 270 7.40 -19.13 -3.30
CA GLN A 270 7.67 -20.57 -3.35
C GLN A 270 7.48 -21.24 -1.99
N LEU A 271 8.01 -20.63 -0.92
CA LEU A 271 7.85 -21.13 0.44
C LEU A 271 6.39 -21.13 0.87
N LEU A 272 5.65 -20.04 0.61
CA LEU A 272 4.22 -19.96 0.88
C LEU A 272 3.43 -21.05 0.18
N LYS A 273 3.70 -21.32 -1.11
CA LYS A 273 3.05 -22.41 -1.85
C LYS A 273 3.32 -23.80 -1.24
N THR A 274 4.49 -23.98 -0.64
CA THR A 274 4.88 -25.26 -0.03
C THR A 274 4.19 -25.52 1.31
N VAL A 275 3.98 -24.48 2.12
CA VAL A 275 3.52 -24.65 3.51
C VAL A 275 2.06 -24.27 3.74
N GLN A 276 1.45 -23.50 2.86
CA GLN A 276 0.05 -23.10 3.05
C GLN A 276 -0.91 -24.29 2.92
N PRO A 277 -2.02 -24.31 3.68
CA PRO A 277 -3.05 -25.32 3.54
C PRO A 277 -3.61 -25.34 2.12
N THR A 278 -4.00 -26.50 1.65
CA THR A 278 -4.81 -26.63 0.42
C THR A 278 -6.19 -26.00 0.66
N PRO A 279 -6.74 -25.21 -0.27
CA PRO A 279 -8.06 -24.61 -0.15
C PRO A 279 -9.18 -25.63 0.09
#